data_78178d4fc3bd035b1d83b63f85cededc
#
_entry.id   78178d4fc3bd035b1d83b63f85cededc
#
_cell.length_a   1.000
_cell.length_b   1.000
_cell.length_c   1.000
_cell.angle_alpha   90.00
_cell.angle_beta   90.00
_cell.angle_gamma   90.00
#
_symmetry.space_group_name_H-M   'P 1'
#
loop_
_entity.id
_entity.type
_entity.pdbx_description
1 polymer ?
#
loop_
_entity_poly.entity_id
_entity_poly.type
_entity_poly.pdbx_seq_one_letter_code
_entity_poly.pdbx_strand_id
1 'polypeptide(L)'
;MSATSSHDLGRTIVPNTRMVNQNWWITTLLINSHKYCPPLTRDIECDVLIVGGGFSGISAAAEFLRKGLRVVLIEKNIVGGSSSGRSAGFLTPDSELELHQLVRRYGTAAAAEIWEAPCRGIERIVSTLKKYDIQCGLLQQDSLFLGLGSGGTEAVESERECRESVGFTDQRTYDASQLQQILGAQGYTAGIRYGGTYGVNPLQCLQGLKDLLIDNGMQVFESTEMDRIDDHTVYTHAGTVTAQNIIIAVDKLPDAISPLADETFHAQTFLSVTEPLTDRELRILFPSGEQMQCWDSKLVYSYFRLTGDNRLLLGGGTPVTTFLKDAYNNPGVIRRVIKDFRSHFPQLDDLSFIQFWPGQIDVTRDLLPVIARPPGLEHVRFILGCVGIPWATFCGSFAARNVLGEADDDYRKYFNYFSNERHFVLPSGLGKVIGKPLLFSLANSWAKFYQVDTLRAPAEAQKEF
;
A
#
# COMPACT_ATOMS: atom_id res chain seq x y z
N MET A 1 35.37 43.08 25.57
CA MET A 1 35.84 42.55 24.29
C MET A 1 34.86 41.46 23.92
N SER A 2 33.96 41.84 23.24
CA SER A 2 33.38 41.62 21.88
C SER A 2 32.82 40.21 21.76
N ALA A 3 31.50 40.14 21.93
CA ALA A 3 30.66 39.03 21.54
C ALA A 3 30.67 38.88 19.99
N THR A 4 31.02 37.73 19.48
CA THR A 4 30.85 37.37 18.08
C THR A 4 29.45 36.81 17.88
N SER A 5 28.65 37.56 17.16
CA SER A 5 27.33 37.19 16.68
C SER A 5 27.38 35.91 15.81
N SER A 6 26.56 34.95 16.16
CA SER A 6 26.21 33.86 15.26
C SER A 6 25.52 34.44 14.03
N HIS A 7 26.16 34.34 12.88
CA HIS A 7 25.52 34.61 11.59
C HIS A 7 24.39 33.60 11.38
N ASP A 8 23.17 34.10 11.49
CA ASP A 8 22.00 33.53 10.93
C ASP A 8 22.19 33.57 9.39
N LEU A 9 22.64 32.46 8.84
CA LEU A 9 22.69 32.28 7.39
C LEU A 9 21.24 32.19 6.92
N GLY A 10 20.62 33.35 6.72
CA GLY A 10 19.31 33.44 6.09
C GLY A 10 19.29 32.59 4.83
N ARG A 11 18.50 31.54 4.83
CA ARG A 11 18.21 30.76 3.63
C ARG A 11 17.72 31.73 2.57
N THR A 12 18.55 31.98 1.56
CA THR A 12 18.12 32.70 0.38
C THR A 12 17.07 31.82 -0.29
N ILE A 13 15.80 32.21 -0.19
CA ILE A 13 14.70 31.56 -0.88
C ILE A 13 15.00 31.66 -2.38
N VAL A 14 15.49 30.57 -2.96
CA VAL A 14 15.58 30.44 -4.41
C VAL A 14 14.22 29.98 -4.90
N PRO A 15 13.38 30.84 -5.51
CA PRO A 15 12.00 30.55 -5.84
C PRO A 15 11.81 29.53 -6.98
N ASN A 16 12.79 28.68 -7.29
CA ASN A 16 12.73 27.73 -8.39
C ASN A 16 13.60 26.50 -8.20
N THR A 17 13.56 25.87 -7.03
CA THR A 17 14.12 24.51 -6.93
C THR A 17 13.28 23.57 -7.79
N ARG A 18 13.85 23.15 -8.93
CA ARG A 18 13.25 22.11 -9.76
C ARG A 18 13.29 20.82 -8.94
N MET A 19 12.12 20.32 -8.52
CA MET A 19 12.02 19.00 -7.92
C MET A 19 12.56 17.97 -8.91
N VAL A 20 13.36 17.04 -8.40
CA VAL A 20 13.89 15.92 -9.19
C VAL A 20 12.86 14.80 -9.22
N ASN A 21 12.57 14.27 -10.41
CA ASN A 21 11.73 13.06 -10.54
C ASN A 21 12.58 11.84 -10.20
N GLN A 22 12.61 11.50 -8.92
CA GLN A 22 13.36 10.37 -8.39
C GLN A 22 12.72 9.87 -7.10
N ASN A 23 12.57 8.56 -6.98
CA ASN A 23 12.10 7.95 -5.76
C ASN A 23 13.12 8.14 -4.62
N TRP A 24 12.71 8.86 -3.57
CA TRP A 24 13.54 9.12 -2.40
C TRP A 24 14.03 7.84 -1.72
N TRP A 25 13.20 6.82 -1.67
CA TRP A 25 13.56 5.57 -1.00
C TRP A 25 14.79 4.89 -1.64
N ILE A 26 14.97 5.01 -2.96
CA ILE A 26 16.18 4.50 -3.64
C ILE A 26 17.42 5.24 -3.15
N THR A 27 17.33 6.55 -2.91
CA THR A 27 18.45 7.33 -2.35
C THR A 27 18.87 6.81 -0.97
N THR A 28 17.91 6.33 -0.17
CA THR A 28 18.20 5.80 1.17
C THR A 28 18.93 4.46 1.17
N LEU A 29 18.92 3.72 0.06
CA LEU A 29 19.68 2.46 -0.05
C LEU A 29 21.18 2.67 -0.17
N LEU A 30 21.63 3.85 -0.58
CA LEU A 30 23.05 4.16 -0.78
C LEU A 30 23.85 4.12 0.52
N ILE A 31 23.19 4.21 1.67
CA ILE A 31 23.82 4.20 3.00
C ILE A 31 23.79 2.83 3.67
N ASN A 32 23.15 1.84 3.07
CA ASN A 32 22.94 0.52 3.63
C ASN A 32 23.58 -0.56 2.76
N SER A 33 24.19 -1.56 3.40
CA SER A 33 24.75 -2.75 2.70
C SER A 33 23.71 -3.84 2.65
N HIS A 34 23.00 -3.94 1.52
CA HIS A 34 22.07 -5.05 1.26
C HIS A 34 22.71 -6.12 0.39
N LYS A 35 22.23 -7.37 0.52
CA LYS A 35 22.74 -8.49 -0.28
C LYS A 35 22.39 -8.31 -1.75
N TYR A 36 23.41 -8.38 -2.58
CA TYR A 36 23.22 -8.42 -4.04
C TYR A 36 22.68 -9.81 -4.45
N CYS A 37 21.70 -9.81 -5.34
CA CYS A 37 21.11 -11.02 -5.89
C CYS A 37 21.32 -11.01 -7.41
N PRO A 38 22.13 -11.96 -7.94
CA PRO A 38 22.42 -12.02 -9.38
C PRO A 38 21.17 -12.41 -10.17
N PRO A 39 21.11 -12.11 -11.48
CA PRO A 39 20.06 -12.61 -12.35
C PRO A 39 20.12 -14.13 -12.50
N LEU A 40 18.98 -14.74 -12.81
CA LEU A 40 18.89 -16.15 -13.18
C LEU A 40 19.57 -16.37 -14.53
N THR A 41 20.51 -17.34 -14.57
CA THR A 41 21.26 -17.68 -15.79
C THR A 41 21.28 -19.18 -16.10
N ARG A 42 20.45 -19.96 -15.41
CA ARG A 42 20.37 -21.41 -15.55
C ARG A 42 18.98 -21.93 -15.18
N ASP A 43 18.70 -23.16 -15.55
CA ASP A 43 17.50 -23.87 -15.12
C ASP A 43 17.59 -24.29 -13.65
N ILE A 44 16.50 -24.12 -12.91
CA ILE A 44 16.39 -24.44 -11.47
C ILE A 44 15.10 -25.20 -11.21
N GLU A 45 15.17 -26.12 -10.25
CA GLU A 45 14.02 -26.81 -9.67
C GLU A 45 13.87 -26.44 -8.20
N CYS A 46 12.64 -26.17 -7.75
CA CYS A 46 12.31 -25.84 -6.37
C CYS A 46 10.95 -26.39 -5.96
N ASP A 47 10.61 -26.26 -4.68
CA ASP A 47 9.30 -26.66 -4.19
C ASP A 47 8.29 -25.53 -4.44
N VAL A 48 8.72 -24.28 -4.27
CA VAL A 48 7.88 -23.09 -4.49
C VAL A 48 8.65 -22.00 -5.23
N LEU A 49 8.04 -21.49 -6.28
CA LEU A 49 8.49 -20.28 -6.98
C LEU A 49 7.61 -19.10 -6.61
N ILE A 50 8.22 -17.99 -6.21
CA ILE A 50 7.59 -16.68 -6.04
C ILE A 50 8.02 -15.79 -7.19
N VAL A 51 7.06 -15.26 -7.93
CA VAL A 51 7.28 -14.25 -8.98
C VAL A 51 6.85 -12.89 -8.45
N GLY A 52 7.83 -12.00 -8.26
CA GLY A 52 7.63 -10.66 -7.73
C GLY A 52 8.09 -10.48 -6.28
N GLY A 53 9.05 -9.57 -6.09
CA GLY A 53 9.69 -9.24 -4.81
C GLY A 53 9.04 -8.08 -4.04
N GLY A 54 7.72 -7.91 -4.13
CA GLY A 54 6.95 -6.98 -3.30
C GLY A 54 6.58 -7.56 -1.93
N PHE A 55 5.81 -6.80 -1.12
CA PHE A 55 5.38 -7.26 0.20
C PHE A 55 4.59 -8.56 0.16
N SER A 56 3.75 -8.77 -0.86
CA SER A 56 3.00 -10.03 -1.02
C SER A 56 3.93 -11.23 -1.26
N GLY A 57 4.88 -11.09 -2.19
CA GLY A 57 5.82 -12.18 -2.50
C GLY A 57 6.75 -12.51 -1.34
N ILE A 58 7.31 -11.50 -0.68
CA ILE A 58 8.17 -11.66 0.50
C ILE A 58 7.39 -12.32 1.65
N SER A 59 6.12 -11.93 1.88
CA SER A 59 5.30 -12.51 2.93
C SER A 59 4.91 -13.97 2.63
N ALA A 60 4.63 -14.28 1.36
CA ALA A 60 4.39 -15.66 0.93
C ALA A 60 5.65 -16.53 1.10
N ALA A 61 6.81 -16.04 0.66
CA ALA A 61 8.08 -16.75 0.80
C ALA A 61 8.40 -17.10 2.26
N ALA A 62 8.14 -16.16 3.19
CA ALA A 62 8.36 -16.40 4.62
C ALA A 62 7.55 -17.59 5.18
N GLU A 63 6.31 -17.79 4.71
CA GLU A 63 5.48 -18.92 5.15
C GLU A 63 6.03 -20.26 4.65
N PHE A 64 6.43 -20.32 3.39
CA PHE A 64 7.00 -21.55 2.82
C PHE A 64 8.36 -21.91 3.43
N LEU A 65 9.22 -20.93 3.67
CA LEU A 65 10.50 -21.15 4.36
C LEU A 65 10.31 -21.67 5.78
N ARG A 66 9.29 -21.17 6.51
CA ARG A 66 8.93 -21.67 7.84
C ARG A 66 8.62 -23.17 7.85
N LYS A 67 8.19 -23.71 6.72
CA LYS A 67 7.92 -25.15 6.51
C LYS A 67 9.12 -25.93 6.00
N GLY A 68 10.25 -25.28 5.82
CA GLY A 68 11.48 -25.93 5.33
C GLY A 68 11.47 -26.24 3.82
N LEU A 69 10.57 -25.61 3.05
CA LEU A 69 10.49 -25.78 1.60
C LEU A 69 11.60 -24.99 0.91
N ARG A 70 12.08 -25.51 -0.23
CA ARG A 70 13.03 -24.81 -1.11
C ARG A 70 12.28 -23.71 -1.87
N VAL A 71 12.53 -22.45 -1.51
CA VAL A 71 11.87 -21.29 -2.10
C VAL A 71 12.83 -20.54 -3.02
N VAL A 72 12.40 -20.31 -4.24
CA VAL A 72 13.03 -19.42 -5.21
C VAL A 72 12.16 -18.20 -5.42
N LEU A 73 12.76 -17.01 -5.43
CA LEU A 73 12.09 -15.76 -5.78
C LEU A 73 12.77 -15.14 -6.99
N ILE A 74 11.99 -14.78 -8.01
CA ILE A 74 12.45 -13.97 -9.15
C ILE A 74 11.78 -12.58 -9.13
N GLU A 75 12.56 -11.56 -9.42
CA GLU A 75 12.12 -10.15 -9.48
C GLU A 75 12.73 -9.46 -10.70
N LYS A 76 11.92 -8.78 -11.50
CA LYS A 76 12.39 -8.11 -12.73
C LYS A 76 13.34 -6.94 -12.49
N ASN A 77 13.23 -6.30 -11.34
CA ASN A 77 14.10 -5.20 -10.93
C ASN A 77 14.93 -5.64 -9.70
N ILE A 78 15.00 -4.81 -8.69
CA ILE A 78 15.41 -5.15 -7.33
C ILE A 78 14.18 -5.49 -6.49
N VAL A 79 14.31 -6.29 -5.46
CA VAL A 79 13.24 -6.53 -4.50
C VAL A 79 12.72 -5.20 -3.96
N GLY A 80 11.42 -4.97 -4.08
CA GLY A 80 10.79 -3.71 -3.73
C GLY A 80 10.92 -2.60 -4.79
N GLY A 81 11.57 -2.81 -5.92
CA GLY A 81 11.81 -1.77 -6.92
C GLY A 81 10.58 -1.24 -7.65
N SER A 82 9.44 -1.94 -7.55
CA SER A 82 8.17 -1.53 -8.17
C SER A 82 7.25 -0.78 -7.17
N SER A 83 5.93 -1.04 -7.21
CA SER A 83 4.91 -0.33 -6.44
C SER A 83 5.17 -0.33 -4.93
N SER A 84 5.60 -1.46 -4.38
CA SER A 84 5.88 -1.61 -2.95
C SER A 84 6.91 -0.60 -2.43
N GLY A 85 8.06 -0.48 -3.05
CA GLY A 85 9.11 0.46 -2.64
C GLY A 85 8.94 1.87 -3.21
N ARG A 86 7.78 2.18 -3.79
CA ARG A 86 7.38 3.53 -4.20
C ARG A 86 6.23 4.05 -3.35
N SER A 87 5.68 3.24 -2.45
CA SER A 87 4.57 3.58 -1.59
C SER A 87 4.96 4.62 -0.53
N ALA A 88 3.96 5.22 0.09
CA ALA A 88 4.17 6.18 1.18
C ALA A 88 4.64 5.53 2.48
N GLY A 89 4.61 4.20 2.57
CA GLY A 89 5.04 3.48 3.76
C GLY A 89 4.10 3.60 4.95
N PHE A 90 2.81 3.79 4.71
CA PHE A 90 1.77 3.73 5.73
C PHE A 90 1.51 2.27 6.11
N LEU A 91 1.50 1.99 7.39
CA LEU A 91 1.02 0.73 7.96
C LEU A 91 -0.28 1.04 8.72
N THR A 92 -1.37 1.15 7.98
CA THR A 92 -2.72 1.45 8.47
C THR A 92 -3.71 0.46 7.85
N PRO A 93 -4.79 0.07 8.57
CA PRO A 93 -5.71 -0.95 8.07
C PRO A 93 -6.61 -0.48 6.93
N ASP A 94 -6.89 0.82 6.83
CA ASP A 94 -7.52 1.38 5.65
C ASP A 94 -6.59 1.24 4.43
N SER A 95 -7.17 1.12 3.26
CA SER A 95 -6.42 1.21 2.02
C SER A 95 -7.10 2.26 1.14
N GLU A 96 -8.04 1.84 0.31
CA GLU A 96 -8.87 2.74 -0.49
C GLU A 96 -10.28 2.90 0.11
N LEU A 97 -10.58 2.20 1.21
CA LEU A 97 -11.88 2.19 1.89
C LEU A 97 -11.71 2.37 3.39
N GLU A 98 -12.42 3.36 3.95
CA GLU A 98 -12.61 3.51 5.38
C GLU A 98 -13.57 2.43 5.92
N LEU A 99 -13.54 2.19 7.23
CA LEU A 99 -14.41 1.18 7.84
C LEU A 99 -15.89 1.47 7.61
N HIS A 100 -16.34 2.73 7.70
CA HIS A 100 -17.72 3.08 7.42
C HIS A 100 -18.15 2.78 5.97
N GLN A 101 -17.22 2.86 5.01
CA GLN A 101 -17.48 2.50 3.62
C GLN A 101 -17.58 0.99 3.45
N LEU A 102 -16.77 0.20 4.18
CA LEU A 102 -16.89 -1.25 4.23
C LEU A 102 -18.21 -1.69 4.86
N VAL A 103 -18.59 -1.09 6.00
CA VAL A 103 -19.87 -1.38 6.67
C VAL A 103 -21.05 -1.10 5.73
N ARG A 104 -21.00 0.00 5.02
CA ARG A 104 -22.04 0.37 4.07
C ARG A 104 -22.15 -0.58 2.90
N ARG A 105 -21.02 -1.14 2.43
CA ARG A 105 -20.98 -2.08 1.29
C ARG A 105 -21.35 -3.51 1.68
N TYR A 106 -20.87 -3.95 2.83
CA TYR A 106 -20.82 -5.38 3.17
C TYR A 106 -21.55 -5.73 4.48
N GLY A 107 -22.03 -4.71 5.19
CA GLY A 107 -22.60 -4.88 6.52
C GLY A 107 -21.52 -4.98 7.62
N THR A 108 -21.95 -4.80 8.88
CA THR A 108 -21.03 -4.65 10.03
C THR A 108 -20.14 -5.87 10.25
N ALA A 109 -20.72 -7.09 10.20
CA ALA A 109 -19.97 -8.31 10.47
C ALA A 109 -18.87 -8.56 9.42
N ALA A 110 -19.23 -8.49 8.10
CA ALA A 110 -18.26 -8.68 7.03
C ALA A 110 -17.20 -7.56 6.99
N ALA A 111 -17.60 -6.32 7.27
CA ALA A 111 -16.67 -5.18 7.34
C ALA A 111 -15.64 -5.38 8.47
N ALA A 112 -16.06 -5.86 9.64
CA ALA A 112 -15.14 -6.16 10.74
C ALA A 112 -14.11 -7.24 10.35
N GLU A 113 -14.55 -8.31 9.71
CA GLU A 113 -13.66 -9.38 9.23
C GLU A 113 -12.70 -8.90 8.13
N ILE A 114 -13.20 -8.09 7.17
CA ILE A 114 -12.35 -7.51 6.12
C ILE A 114 -11.30 -6.57 6.75
N TRP A 115 -11.69 -5.75 7.73
CA TRP A 115 -10.77 -4.83 8.43
C TRP A 115 -9.71 -5.54 9.26
N GLU A 116 -10.05 -6.71 9.80
CA GLU A 116 -9.11 -7.54 10.55
C GLU A 116 -7.91 -8.01 9.69
N ALA A 117 -8.12 -8.27 8.40
CA ALA A 117 -7.06 -8.77 7.51
C ALA A 117 -5.83 -7.83 7.45
N PRO A 118 -5.96 -6.53 7.14
CA PRO A 118 -4.82 -5.61 7.18
C PRO A 118 -4.28 -5.38 8.60
N CYS A 119 -5.11 -5.45 9.67
CA CYS A 119 -4.61 -5.39 11.04
C CYS A 119 -3.64 -6.53 11.34
N ARG A 120 -3.96 -7.77 10.92
CA ARG A 120 -3.04 -8.92 10.99
C ARG A 120 -1.79 -8.71 10.13
N GLY A 121 -1.92 -8.03 8.99
CA GLY A 121 -0.79 -7.63 8.14
C GLY A 121 0.16 -6.67 8.86
N ILE A 122 -0.37 -5.66 9.57
CA ILE A 122 0.40 -4.72 10.40
C ILE A 122 1.12 -5.46 11.52
N GLU A 123 0.38 -6.26 12.30
CA GLU A 123 0.95 -7.02 13.41
C GLU A 123 2.12 -7.89 12.95
N ARG A 124 1.93 -8.61 11.85
CA ARG A 124 2.93 -9.50 11.30
C ARG A 124 4.20 -8.76 10.87
N ILE A 125 4.07 -7.68 10.10
CA ILE A 125 5.24 -6.94 9.63
C ILE A 125 5.95 -6.25 10.80
N VAL A 126 5.23 -5.59 11.69
CA VAL A 126 5.81 -4.88 12.84
C VAL A 126 6.50 -5.83 13.81
N SER A 127 5.87 -6.98 14.13
CA SER A 127 6.50 -8.00 14.98
C SER A 127 7.77 -8.57 14.35
N THR A 128 7.77 -8.80 13.03
CA THR A 128 8.96 -9.28 12.32
C THR A 128 10.08 -8.25 12.33
N LEU A 129 9.78 -6.98 12.02
CA LEU A 129 10.76 -5.90 12.03
C LEU A 129 11.41 -5.72 13.41
N LYS A 130 10.60 -5.75 14.47
CA LYS A 130 11.08 -5.65 15.86
C LYS A 130 11.90 -6.87 16.29
N LYS A 131 11.41 -8.08 15.96
CA LYS A 131 12.08 -9.33 16.37
C LYS A 131 13.48 -9.47 15.80
N TYR A 132 13.67 -9.06 14.54
CA TYR A 132 14.92 -9.20 13.81
C TYR A 132 15.71 -7.90 13.67
N ASP A 133 15.28 -6.85 14.39
CA ASP A 133 15.93 -5.52 14.40
C ASP A 133 16.17 -4.95 12.99
N ILE A 134 15.18 -5.09 12.11
CA ILE A 134 15.29 -4.59 10.73
C ILE A 134 15.17 -3.07 10.74
N GLN A 135 16.27 -2.39 10.38
CA GLN A 135 16.36 -0.95 10.36
C GLN A 135 15.71 -0.36 9.10
N CYS A 136 14.49 0.14 9.23
CA CYS A 136 13.71 0.71 8.13
C CYS A 136 12.92 1.97 8.52
N GLY A 137 13.40 2.68 9.55
CA GLY A 137 12.71 3.89 10.01
C GLY A 137 11.28 3.62 10.49
N LEU A 138 11.06 2.50 11.18
CA LEU A 138 9.76 2.17 11.78
C LEU A 138 9.41 3.17 12.86
N LEU A 139 8.35 3.95 12.65
CA LEU A 139 7.82 4.93 13.60
C LEU A 139 6.38 4.58 13.95
N GLN A 140 6.05 4.60 15.22
CA GLN A 140 4.64 4.57 15.63
C GLN A 140 4.04 5.95 15.33
N GLN A 141 3.04 5.97 14.47
CA GLN A 141 2.32 7.17 14.06
C GLN A 141 0.84 6.80 13.98
N ASP A 142 0.03 7.43 14.84
CA ASP A 142 -1.41 7.21 14.79
C ASP A 142 -1.99 7.70 13.46
N SER A 143 -3.01 7.04 13.00
CA SER A 143 -3.77 7.42 11.81
C SER A 143 -4.73 8.55 12.15
N LEU A 144 -4.81 9.57 11.31
CA LEU A 144 -5.73 10.69 11.42
C LEU A 144 -6.46 10.91 10.08
N PHE A 145 -7.71 10.50 10.02
CA PHE A 145 -8.61 10.79 8.90
C PHE A 145 -9.24 12.17 9.08
N LEU A 146 -9.13 13.03 8.08
CA LEU A 146 -9.46 14.45 8.11
C LEU A 146 -10.68 14.75 7.23
N GLY A 147 -11.73 15.28 7.81
CA GLY A 147 -12.94 15.71 7.13
C GLY A 147 -12.81 17.09 6.51
N LEU A 148 -13.28 17.26 5.28
CA LEU A 148 -13.36 18.52 4.55
C LEU A 148 -14.82 18.89 4.25
N GLY A 149 -15.25 20.07 4.71
CA GLY A 149 -16.62 20.53 4.55
C GLY A 149 -17.66 19.67 5.28
N SER A 150 -18.95 19.88 5.02
CA SER A 150 -20.03 19.15 5.68
C SER A 150 -19.98 17.64 5.40
N GLY A 151 -19.73 17.24 4.15
CA GLY A 151 -19.60 15.82 3.80
C GLY A 151 -18.44 15.13 4.47
N GLY A 152 -17.32 15.84 4.73
CA GLY A 152 -16.19 15.33 5.50
C GLY A 152 -16.53 15.15 6.98
N THR A 153 -17.30 16.07 7.57
CA THR A 153 -17.78 15.94 8.94
C THR A 153 -18.70 14.72 9.10
N GLU A 154 -19.63 14.53 8.15
CA GLU A 154 -20.48 13.33 8.12
C GLU A 154 -19.69 12.03 7.96
N ALA A 155 -18.63 12.04 7.14
CA ALA A 155 -17.77 10.88 6.96
C ALA A 155 -17.02 10.52 8.26
N VAL A 156 -16.48 11.50 8.97
CA VAL A 156 -15.80 11.32 10.26
C VAL A 156 -16.77 10.77 11.32
N GLU A 157 -17.99 11.30 11.39
CA GLU A 157 -18.99 10.81 12.33
C GLU A 157 -19.43 9.38 12.00
N SER A 158 -19.68 9.09 10.72
CA SER A 158 -19.98 7.73 10.26
C SER A 158 -18.86 6.75 10.57
N GLU A 159 -17.60 7.18 10.44
CA GLU A 159 -16.45 6.35 10.78
C GLU A 159 -16.41 6.05 12.30
N ARG A 160 -16.67 7.06 13.15
CA ARG A 160 -16.77 6.90 14.60
C ARG A 160 -17.84 5.87 14.99
N GLU A 161 -19.06 6.07 14.45
CA GLU A 161 -20.18 5.16 14.75
C GLU A 161 -19.91 3.72 14.30
N CYS A 162 -19.34 3.55 13.11
CA CYS A 162 -18.98 2.22 12.61
C CYS A 162 -17.90 1.56 13.48
N ARG A 163 -16.85 2.30 13.89
CA ARG A 163 -15.82 1.79 14.79
C ARG A 163 -16.40 1.32 16.12
N GLU A 164 -17.27 2.12 16.73
CA GLU A 164 -17.97 1.73 17.96
C GLU A 164 -18.84 0.48 17.75
N SER A 165 -19.53 0.38 16.60
CA SER A 165 -20.40 -0.76 16.29
C SER A 165 -19.67 -2.09 16.14
N VAL A 166 -18.38 -2.05 15.74
CA VAL A 166 -17.50 -3.22 15.63
C VAL A 166 -16.63 -3.44 16.89
N GLY A 167 -16.77 -2.59 17.90
CA GLY A 167 -16.13 -2.77 19.22
C GLY A 167 -14.78 -2.06 19.36
N PHE A 168 -14.38 -1.18 18.45
CA PHE A 168 -13.20 -0.33 18.65
C PHE A 168 -13.51 0.79 19.65
N THR A 169 -12.57 1.07 20.54
CA THR A 169 -12.73 2.04 21.63
C THR A 169 -11.56 3.01 21.79
N ASP A 170 -10.54 2.85 20.97
CA ASP A 170 -9.29 3.64 21.04
C ASP A 170 -9.32 4.90 20.16
N GLN A 171 -10.39 5.10 19.37
CA GLN A 171 -10.51 6.28 18.52
C GLN A 171 -10.86 7.54 19.31
N ARG A 172 -10.38 8.67 18.78
CA ARG A 172 -10.70 10.02 19.27
C ARG A 172 -11.14 10.90 18.11
N THR A 173 -12.25 11.60 18.28
CA THR A 173 -12.73 12.59 17.32
C THR A 173 -12.34 14.00 17.75
N TYR A 174 -12.18 14.86 16.75
CA TYR A 174 -11.77 16.25 16.92
C TYR A 174 -12.66 17.15 16.05
N ASP A 175 -13.09 18.26 16.59
CA ASP A 175 -13.65 19.36 15.82
C ASP A 175 -12.53 20.22 15.18
N ALA A 176 -12.92 21.22 14.39
CA ALA A 176 -11.98 22.09 13.70
C ALA A 176 -11.01 22.83 14.65
N SER A 177 -11.47 23.23 15.84
CA SER A 177 -10.66 23.96 16.82
C SER A 177 -9.66 23.03 17.53
N GLN A 178 -10.08 21.84 17.85
CA GLN A 178 -9.24 20.80 18.43
C GLN A 178 -8.18 20.29 17.45
N LEU A 179 -8.55 20.19 16.14
CA LEU A 179 -7.59 19.83 15.10
C LEU A 179 -6.45 20.82 15.00
N GLN A 180 -6.70 22.14 15.14
CA GLN A 180 -5.65 23.16 15.13
C GLN A 180 -4.65 22.99 16.28
N GLN A 181 -5.06 22.38 17.40
CA GLN A 181 -4.19 22.16 18.56
C GLN A 181 -3.26 20.95 18.39
N ILE A 182 -3.67 19.95 17.61
CA ILE A 182 -2.88 18.72 17.39
C ILE A 182 -2.18 18.71 16.02
N LEU A 183 -2.78 19.36 15.05
CA LEU A 183 -2.31 19.47 13.67
C LEU A 183 -2.40 20.96 13.29
N GLY A 184 -1.32 21.65 13.07
CA GLY A 184 -1.29 23.09 12.80
C GLY A 184 -1.97 23.52 11.48
N ALA A 185 -2.99 22.78 11.09
CA ALA A 185 -3.73 22.93 9.83
C ALA A 185 -4.99 23.77 9.99
N GLN A 186 -5.40 24.39 8.89
CA GLN A 186 -6.69 25.09 8.77
C GLN A 186 -7.56 24.47 7.67
N GLY A 187 -8.88 24.71 7.73
CA GLY A 187 -9.82 24.31 6.68
C GLY A 187 -10.37 22.89 6.80
N TYR A 188 -9.85 22.07 7.71
CA TYR A 188 -10.47 20.80 8.07
C TYR A 188 -11.60 21.05 9.07
N THR A 189 -12.72 20.32 8.92
CA THR A 189 -13.93 20.52 9.71
C THR A 189 -14.10 19.53 10.85
N ALA A 190 -13.51 18.34 10.71
CA ALA A 190 -13.52 17.28 11.70
C ALA A 190 -12.34 16.34 11.47
N GLY A 191 -12.01 15.49 12.44
CA GLY A 191 -11.02 14.43 12.29
C GLY A 191 -11.29 13.27 13.24
N ILE A 192 -10.87 12.07 12.85
CA ILE A 192 -10.86 10.89 13.71
C ILE A 192 -9.47 10.28 13.72
N ARG A 193 -8.93 10.07 14.91
CA ARG A 193 -7.61 9.50 15.19
C ARG A 193 -7.75 8.13 15.83
N TYR A 194 -6.92 7.20 15.43
CA TYR A 194 -6.81 5.86 16.02
C TYR A 194 -5.37 5.35 15.97
N GLY A 195 -5.05 4.49 16.94
CA GLY A 195 -3.71 3.96 17.16
C GLY A 195 -3.44 2.62 16.46
N GLY A 196 -2.33 1.99 16.87
CA GLY A 196 -1.92 0.69 16.32
C GLY A 196 -1.32 0.76 14.92
N THR A 197 -0.96 1.94 14.46
CA THR A 197 -0.48 2.23 13.12
C THR A 197 0.95 2.77 13.11
N TYR A 198 1.65 2.62 11.97
CA TYR A 198 3.07 2.94 11.88
C TYR A 198 3.41 3.50 10.51
N GLY A 199 4.54 4.22 10.45
CA GLY A 199 5.19 4.61 9.20
C GLY A 199 6.53 3.89 9.03
N VAL A 200 6.88 3.52 7.80
CA VAL A 200 8.17 2.88 7.47
C VAL A 200 8.79 3.46 6.21
N ASN A 201 10.08 3.25 6.01
CA ASN A 201 10.69 3.28 4.69
C ASN A 201 10.42 1.93 4.01
N PRO A 202 9.52 1.85 3.02
CA PRO A 202 9.06 0.58 2.48
C PRO A 202 10.15 -0.17 1.72
N LEU A 203 11.10 0.54 1.10
CA LEU A 203 12.16 -0.09 0.34
C LEU A 203 13.24 -0.68 1.27
N GLN A 204 13.67 0.04 2.30
CA GLN A 204 14.57 -0.51 3.32
C GLN A 204 13.94 -1.68 4.06
N CYS A 205 12.64 -1.59 4.33
CA CYS A 205 11.89 -2.69 4.94
C CYS A 205 11.96 -3.96 4.09
N LEU A 206 11.66 -3.85 2.78
CA LEU A 206 11.72 -5.01 1.87
C LEU A 206 13.13 -5.55 1.68
N GLN A 207 14.13 -4.70 1.60
CA GLN A 207 15.52 -5.14 1.49
C GLN A 207 15.97 -5.87 2.76
N GLY A 208 15.62 -5.37 3.94
CA GLY A 208 15.93 -6.06 5.20
C GLY A 208 15.19 -7.40 5.35
N LEU A 209 13.92 -7.46 4.94
CA LEU A 209 13.16 -8.71 4.90
C LEU A 209 13.75 -9.71 3.88
N LYS A 210 14.15 -9.23 2.69
CA LYS A 210 14.86 -10.06 1.70
C LYS A 210 16.11 -10.69 2.30
N ASP A 211 16.95 -9.87 2.94
CA ASP A 211 18.21 -10.34 3.54
C ASP A 211 17.96 -11.38 4.63
N LEU A 212 16.94 -11.15 5.47
CA LEU A 212 16.49 -12.11 6.48
C LEU A 212 16.07 -13.45 5.84
N LEU A 213 15.30 -13.42 4.76
CA LEU A 213 14.80 -14.65 4.11
C LEU A 213 15.94 -15.39 3.37
N ILE A 214 16.91 -14.68 2.79
CA ILE A 214 18.11 -15.27 2.21
C ILE A 214 18.91 -16.01 3.30
N ASP A 215 19.06 -15.42 4.49
CA ASP A 215 19.73 -16.08 5.62
C ASP A 215 18.97 -17.33 6.12
N ASN A 216 17.67 -17.41 5.82
CA ASN A 216 16.84 -18.59 6.08
C ASN A 216 16.72 -19.53 4.87
N GLY A 217 17.55 -19.38 3.83
CA GLY A 217 17.68 -20.33 2.74
C GLY A 217 16.88 -19.99 1.46
N MET A 218 16.24 -18.81 1.36
CA MET A 218 15.62 -18.37 0.12
C MET A 218 16.67 -18.06 -0.95
N GLN A 219 16.45 -18.56 -2.17
CA GLN A 219 17.24 -18.12 -3.34
C GLN A 219 16.51 -16.98 -4.03
N VAL A 220 17.20 -15.88 -4.27
CA VAL A 220 16.64 -14.68 -4.91
C VAL A 220 17.41 -14.36 -6.17
N PHE A 221 16.69 -14.10 -7.25
CA PHE A 221 17.23 -13.63 -8.53
C PHE A 221 16.55 -12.31 -8.90
N GLU A 222 17.30 -11.22 -8.75
CA GLU A 222 16.91 -9.88 -9.20
C GLU A 222 17.22 -9.71 -10.70
N SER A 223 16.73 -8.64 -11.34
CA SER A 223 16.88 -8.44 -12.80
C SER A 223 16.44 -9.66 -13.62
N THR A 224 15.39 -10.36 -13.15
CA THR A 224 14.89 -11.60 -13.73
C THR A 224 13.38 -11.48 -13.93
N GLU A 225 12.95 -11.18 -15.15
CA GLU A 225 11.54 -11.04 -15.51
C GLU A 225 10.96 -12.38 -15.96
N MET A 226 9.73 -12.66 -15.57
CA MET A 226 8.95 -13.77 -16.09
C MET A 226 8.44 -13.42 -17.49
N ASP A 227 8.80 -14.20 -18.50
CA ASP A 227 8.31 -14.04 -19.87
C ASP A 227 6.96 -14.74 -20.06
N ARG A 228 6.83 -15.96 -19.56
CA ARG A 228 5.62 -16.79 -19.63
C ARG A 228 5.64 -17.89 -18.58
N ILE A 229 4.47 -18.44 -18.34
CA ILE A 229 4.27 -19.65 -17.54
C ILE A 229 3.65 -20.74 -18.41
N ASP A 230 4.12 -21.98 -18.23
CA ASP A 230 3.59 -23.16 -18.89
C ASP A 230 3.61 -24.30 -17.86
N ASP A 231 2.42 -24.71 -17.43
CA ASP A 231 2.23 -25.66 -16.34
C ASP A 231 3.10 -25.31 -15.12
N HIS A 232 3.98 -26.20 -14.70
CA HIS A 232 4.87 -26.04 -13.56
C HIS A 232 6.16 -25.23 -13.86
N THR A 233 6.34 -24.73 -15.07
CA THR A 233 7.58 -24.06 -15.49
C THR A 233 7.34 -22.57 -15.83
N VAL A 234 8.12 -21.72 -15.18
CA VAL A 234 8.22 -20.30 -15.53
C VAL A 234 9.48 -20.07 -16.35
N TYR A 235 9.32 -19.41 -17.49
CA TYR A 235 10.37 -19.06 -18.43
C TYR A 235 10.82 -17.62 -18.21
N THR A 236 12.11 -17.42 -18.23
CA THR A 236 12.78 -16.11 -18.23
C THR A 236 13.70 -15.99 -19.42
N HIS A 237 14.23 -14.80 -19.67
CA HIS A 237 15.17 -14.60 -20.77
C HIS A 237 16.40 -15.54 -20.79
N ALA A 238 16.88 -15.97 -19.61
CA ALA A 238 18.18 -16.66 -19.52
C ALA A 238 18.15 -17.97 -18.69
N GLY A 239 16.97 -18.50 -18.42
CA GLY A 239 16.79 -19.77 -17.70
C GLY A 239 15.32 -20.01 -17.37
N THR A 240 15.06 -21.19 -16.79
CA THR A 240 13.72 -21.59 -16.37
C THR A 240 13.69 -21.93 -14.88
N VAL A 241 12.51 -21.80 -14.27
CA VAL A 241 12.27 -22.30 -12.91
C VAL A 241 11.07 -23.24 -12.95
N THR A 242 11.30 -24.50 -12.60
CA THR A 242 10.23 -25.50 -12.44
C THR A 242 9.91 -25.66 -10.96
N ALA A 243 8.63 -25.54 -10.58
CA ALA A 243 8.21 -25.57 -9.19
C ALA A 243 6.92 -26.36 -8.99
N GLN A 244 6.77 -27.01 -7.83
CA GLN A 244 5.54 -27.71 -7.47
C GLN A 244 4.38 -26.72 -7.27
N ASN A 245 4.65 -25.54 -6.70
CA ASN A 245 3.69 -24.47 -6.53
C ASN A 245 4.28 -23.13 -6.97
N ILE A 246 3.46 -22.25 -7.52
CA ILE A 246 3.87 -20.95 -8.04
C ILE A 246 2.96 -19.86 -7.48
N ILE A 247 3.56 -18.82 -6.91
CA ILE A 247 2.86 -17.62 -6.46
C ILE A 247 3.24 -16.45 -7.38
N ILE A 248 2.27 -15.92 -8.10
CA ILE A 248 2.43 -14.72 -8.93
C ILE A 248 1.98 -13.51 -8.10
N ALA A 249 2.94 -12.80 -7.52
CA ALA A 249 2.73 -11.62 -6.68
C ALA A 249 3.19 -10.35 -7.42
N VAL A 250 2.75 -10.21 -8.64
CA VAL A 250 3.13 -9.14 -9.58
C VAL A 250 1.95 -8.23 -9.79
N ASP A 251 2.19 -6.98 -9.56
CA ASP A 251 1.35 -5.84 -9.86
C ASP A 251 1.47 -5.48 -11.35
N LYS A 252 0.40 -5.03 -12.00
CA LYS A 252 0.39 -4.63 -13.42
C LYS A 252 0.75 -5.75 -14.39
N LEU A 253 0.15 -6.90 -14.19
CA LEU A 253 0.26 -8.01 -15.15
C LEU A 253 -0.29 -7.60 -16.52
N PRO A 254 0.38 -7.99 -17.62
CA PRO A 254 -0.21 -7.86 -18.95
C PRO A 254 -1.56 -8.56 -19.03
N ASP A 255 -2.52 -7.95 -19.74
CA ASP A 255 -3.87 -8.50 -19.90
C ASP A 255 -3.87 -9.95 -20.44
N ALA A 256 -2.86 -10.32 -21.23
CA ALA A 256 -2.71 -11.65 -21.80
C ALA A 256 -2.47 -12.77 -20.78
N ILE A 257 -1.91 -12.44 -19.61
CA ILE A 257 -1.57 -13.42 -18.56
C ILE A 257 -2.31 -13.16 -17.25
N SER A 258 -3.05 -12.06 -17.15
CA SER A 258 -3.84 -11.74 -15.96
C SER A 258 -5.15 -12.51 -15.96
N PRO A 259 -5.45 -13.31 -14.93
CA PRO A 259 -6.73 -14.00 -14.82
C PRO A 259 -7.91 -13.05 -14.58
N LEU A 260 -7.61 -11.77 -14.27
CA LEU A 260 -8.59 -10.74 -13.95
C LEU A 260 -8.34 -9.44 -14.75
N ALA A 261 -7.94 -9.57 -16.03
CA ALA A 261 -7.63 -8.42 -16.89
C ALA A 261 -8.79 -7.41 -17.00
N ASP A 262 -10.03 -7.87 -16.96
CA ASP A 262 -11.23 -7.01 -17.03
C ASP A 262 -11.63 -6.44 -15.65
N GLU A 263 -11.05 -6.92 -14.56
CA GLU A 263 -11.44 -6.63 -13.18
C GLU A 263 -10.44 -5.76 -12.43
N THR A 264 -9.23 -5.62 -12.99
CA THR A 264 -8.15 -4.83 -12.41
C THR A 264 -7.95 -3.53 -13.19
N PHE A 265 -7.63 -2.47 -12.45
CA PHE A 265 -7.42 -1.13 -12.98
C PHE A 265 -6.10 -0.60 -12.44
N HIS A 266 -5.39 0.16 -13.28
CA HIS A 266 -4.20 0.85 -12.86
C HIS A 266 -4.56 2.27 -12.42
N ALA A 267 -4.24 2.60 -11.19
CA ALA A 267 -4.33 3.95 -10.68
C ALA A 267 -2.93 4.53 -10.44
N GLN A 268 -2.75 5.81 -10.68
CA GLN A 268 -1.50 6.50 -10.48
C GLN A 268 -1.64 7.60 -9.44
N THR A 269 -0.76 7.57 -8.45
CA THR A 269 -0.59 8.62 -7.45
C THR A 269 0.82 9.20 -7.53
N PHE A 270 1.05 10.29 -6.83
CA PHE A 270 2.35 10.95 -6.77
C PHE A 270 2.75 11.17 -5.32
N LEU A 271 4.02 11.02 -5.06
CA LEU A 271 4.65 11.34 -3.79
C LEU A 271 5.68 12.43 -3.99
N SER A 272 5.89 13.23 -2.96
CA SER A 272 7.00 14.16 -2.85
C SER A 272 7.56 14.16 -1.43
N VAL A 273 8.79 14.60 -1.29
CA VAL A 273 9.48 14.67 -0.01
C VAL A 273 10.20 16.00 0.13
N THR A 274 10.23 16.53 1.35
CA THR A 274 10.93 17.77 1.68
C THR A 274 12.39 17.54 2.10
N GLU A 275 13.15 18.60 2.28
CA GLU A 275 14.30 18.63 3.20
C GLU A 275 13.86 18.20 4.60
N PRO A 276 14.77 17.75 5.48
CA PRO A 276 14.42 17.54 6.89
C PRO A 276 13.81 18.80 7.50
N LEU A 277 12.70 18.65 8.19
CA LEU A 277 12.03 19.76 8.87
C LEU A 277 12.84 20.20 10.09
N THR A 278 12.89 21.49 10.30
CA THR A 278 13.42 22.09 11.53
C THR A 278 12.47 21.86 12.70
N ASP A 279 12.97 21.99 13.94
CA ASP A 279 12.13 21.89 15.14
C ASP A 279 10.97 22.90 15.15
N ARG A 280 11.15 24.06 14.52
CA ARG A 280 10.07 25.04 14.35
C ARG A 280 8.99 24.50 13.42
N GLU A 281 9.36 23.98 12.27
CA GLU A 281 8.43 23.43 11.28
C GLU A 281 7.70 22.21 11.83
N LEU A 282 8.39 21.34 12.57
CA LEU A 282 7.77 20.20 13.26
C LEU A 282 6.71 20.65 14.27
N ARG A 283 6.98 21.70 15.07
CA ARG A 283 6.00 22.26 16.02
C ARG A 283 4.84 22.98 15.34
N ILE A 284 5.04 23.51 14.13
CA ILE A 284 3.93 24.05 13.32
C ILE A 284 3.08 22.92 12.78
N LEU A 285 3.70 21.88 12.24
CA LEU A 285 2.98 20.73 11.64
C LEU A 285 2.21 19.94 12.71
N PHE A 286 2.85 19.64 13.84
CA PHE A 286 2.29 18.89 14.97
C PHE A 286 2.49 19.65 16.29
N PRO A 287 1.62 20.64 16.60
CA PRO A 287 1.76 21.45 17.82
C PRO A 287 1.71 20.63 19.11
N SER A 288 1.00 19.51 19.12
CA SER A 288 0.96 18.58 20.26
C SER A 288 2.27 17.81 20.47
N GLY A 289 3.20 17.82 19.50
CA GLY A 289 4.40 16.99 19.49
C GLY A 289 4.15 15.52 19.10
N GLU A 290 2.90 15.11 18.89
CA GLU A 290 2.54 13.75 18.48
C GLU A 290 2.51 13.66 16.97
N GLN A 291 3.42 12.87 16.40
CA GLN A 291 3.47 12.65 14.95
C GLN A 291 2.38 11.69 14.51
N MET A 292 1.68 12.07 13.46
CA MET A 292 0.57 11.29 12.89
C MET A 292 0.78 11.07 11.40
N GLN A 293 0.16 10.03 10.87
CA GLN A 293 -0.05 9.85 9.45
C GLN A 293 -1.48 10.28 9.11
N CYS A 294 -1.62 11.20 8.15
CA CYS A 294 -2.85 11.93 7.90
C CYS A 294 -3.31 11.74 6.45
N TRP A 295 -4.61 11.69 6.22
CA TRP A 295 -5.22 11.79 4.90
C TRP A 295 -6.60 12.44 4.97
N ASP A 296 -7.06 13.01 3.86
CA ASP A 296 -8.30 13.76 3.81
C ASP A 296 -9.46 12.99 3.14
N SER A 297 -10.69 13.48 3.32
CA SER A 297 -11.92 12.85 2.84
C SER A 297 -12.23 13.09 1.35
N LYS A 298 -11.27 13.57 0.54
CA LYS A 298 -11.45 13.69 -0.91
C LYS A 298 -11.51 12.34 -1.58
N LEU A 299 -12.14 12.23 -2.74
CA LEU A 299 -12.18 11.01 -3.54
C LEU A 299 -10.77 10.54 -3.97
N VAL A 300 -9.93 11.48 -4.38
CA VAL A 300 -8.48 11.29 -4.55
C VAL A 300 -7.84 12.13 -3.48
N TYR A 301 -7.61 11.50 -2.36
CA TYR A 301 -7.19 12.15 -1.13
C TYR A 301 -5.74 12.60 -1.17
N SER A 302 -5.45 13.68 -0.46
CA SER A 302 -4.10 14.07 -0.11
C SER A 302 -3.72 13.41 1.20
N TYR A 303 -2.50 12.92 1.30
CA TYR A 303 -2.01 12.25 2.49
C TYR A 303 -0.58 12.65 2.81
N PHE A 304 -0.23 12.68 4.08
CA PHE A 304 1.11 13.05 4.52
C PHE A 304 1.48 12.41 5.85
N ARG A 305 2.78 12.24 6.06
CA ARG A 305 3.40 11.82 7.31
C ARG A 305 4.85 12.28 7.40
N LEU A 306 5.47 12.13 8.55
CA LEU A 306 6.91 12.27 8.69
C LEU A 306 7.63 10.96 8.42
N THR A 307 8.80 11.06 7.80
CA THR A 307 9.77 9.96 7.68
C THR A 307 10.64 9.86 8.94
N GLY A 308 11.40 8.77 9.09
CA GLY A 308 12.29 8.56 10.23
C GLY A 308 13.40 9.61 10.39
N ASP A 309 13.71 10.35 9.33
CA ASP A 309 14.66 11.46 9.31
C ASP A 309 13.97 12.83 9.27
N ASN A 310 12.75 12.92 9.80
CA ASN A 310 11.93 14.13 9.94
C ASN A 310 11.65 14.89 8.64
N ARG A 311 11.52 14.21 7.51
CA ARG A 311 11.05 14.84 6.28
C ARG A 311 9.54 14.71 6.17
N LEU A 312 8.89 15.73 5.64
CA LEU A 312 7.49 15.62 5.26
C LEU A 312 7.40 14.83 3.95
N LEU A 313 6.72 13.71 4.01
CA LEU A 313 6.27 12.94 2.85
C LEU A 313 4.83 13.35 2.56
N LEU A 314 4.59 13.82 1.35
CA LEU A 314 3.28 14.29 0.89
C LEU A 314 2.89 13.57 -0.38
N GLY A 315 1.70 13.01 -0.42
CA GLY A 315 1.17 12.31 -1.58
C GLY A 315 -0.25 12.70 -1.94
N GLY A 316 -0.65 12.27 -3.12
CA GLY A 316 -1.98 12.51 -3.65
C GLY A 316 -2.00 12.41 -5.17
N GLY A 317 -3.14 12.80 -5.75
CA GLY A 317 -3.37 12.79 -7.18
C GLY A 317 -4.47 13.76 -7.59
N THR A 318 -4.98 13.58 -8.79
CA THR A 318 -6.20 14.24 -9.24
C THR A 318 -7.08 13.23 -9.97
N PRO A 319 -8.42 13.35 -9.93
CA PRO A 319 -9.31 12.41 -10.60
C PRO A 319 -9.01 12.22 -12.10
N VAL A 320 -8.48 13.25 -12.75
CA VAL A 320 -8.14 13.22 -14.17
C VAL A 320 -6.84 12.45 -14.41
N THR A 321 -5.81 12.64 -13.58
CA THR A 321 -4.48 12.07 -13.81
C THR A 321 -4.30 10.68 -13.21
N THR A 322 -5.09 10.33 -12.22
CA THR A 322 -5.04 9.01 -11.58
C THR A 322 -5.31 7.87 -12.56
N PHE A 323 -6.08 8.12 -13.61
CA PHE A 323 -6.45 7.10 -14.62
C PHE A 323 -5.80 7.29 -15.99
N LEU A 324 -4.90 8.28 -16.16
CA LEU A 324 -4.17 8.47 -17.42
C LEU A 324 -2.92 7.60 -17.46
N LYS A 325 -2.78 6.78 -18.51
CA LYS A 325 -1.67 5.83 -18.67
C LYS A 325 -0.27 6.47 -18.75
N ASP A 326 -0.13 7.75 -19.10
CA ASP A 326 1.16 8.36 -19.50
C ASP A 326 1.59 9.58 -18.67
N ALA A 327 1.01 9.78 -17.48
CA ALA A 327 1.30 10.96 -16.66
C ALA A 327 2.61 10.89 -15.84
N TYR A 328 3.47 9.91 -16.09
CA TYR A 328 4.66 9.59 -15.27
C TYR A 328 5.60 10.77 -15.00
N ASN A 329 5.66 11.73 -15.90
CA ASN A 329 6.61 12.84 -15.82
C ASN A 329 5.95 14.21 -15.66
N ASN A 330 4.66 14.25 -15.26
CA ASN A 330 3.96 15.52 -15.15
C ASN A 330 4.09 16.12 -13.73
N PRO A 331 5.02 17.04 -13.48
CA PRO A 331 5.16 17.67 -12.18
C PRO A 331 3.97 18.58 -11.82
N GLY A 332 3.07 18.84 -12.76
CA GLY A 332 1.88 19.66 -12.54
C GLY A 332 0.92 19.08 -11.50
N VAL A 333 0.85 17.74 -11.43
CA VAL A 333 -0.01 17.05 -10.44
C VAL A 333 0.53 17.29 -9.03
N ILE A 334 1.79 16.97 -8.80
CA ILE A 334 2.37 17.12 -7.47
C ILE A 334 2.43 18.59 -7.02
N ARG A 335 2.60 19.53 -7.95
CA ARG A 335 2.52 20.97 -7.63
C ARG A 335 1.14 21.37 -7.13
N ARG A 336 0.06 20.77 -7.66
CA ARG A 336 -1.31 20.99 -7.14
C ARG A 336 -1.48 20.41 -5.74
N VAL A 337 -0.96 19.20 -5.50
CA VAL A 337 -0.99 18.56 -4.18
C VAL A 337 -0.21 19.41 -3.16
N ILE A 338 0.98 19.90 -3.52
CA ILE A 338 1.77 20.80 -2.68
C ILE A 338 1.02 22.13 -2.44
N LYS A 339 0.41 22.70 -3.47
CA LYS A 339 -0.39 23.93 -3.32
C LYS A 339 -1.58 23.73 -2.39
N ASP A 340 -2.26 22.60 -2.51
CA ASP A 340 -3.37 22.22 -1.63
C ASP A 340 -2.89 22.08 -0.17
N PHE A 341 -1.79 21.34 0.06
CA PHE A 341 -1.17 21.23 1.37
C PHE A 341 -0.86 22.62 1.97
N ARG A 342 -0.20 23.50 1.22
CA ARG A 342 0.14 24.87 1.66
C ARG A 342 -1.08 25.69 2.01
N SER A 343 -2.24 25.49 1.35
CA SER A 343 -3.47 26.17 1.71
C SER A 343 -4.00 25.77 3.08
N HIS A 344 -3.71 24.53 3.51
CA HIS A 344 -4.04 24.06 4.85
C HIS A 344 -2.96 24.42 5.89
N PHE A 345 -1.73 24.62 5.46
CA PHE A 345 -0.59 24.97 6.33
C PHE A 345 0.14 26.24 5.83
N PRO A 346 -0.51 27.42 5.90
CA PRO A 346 0.09 28.65 5.38
C PRO A 346 1.37 29.07 6.09
N GLN A 347 1.60 28.63 7.34
CA GLN A 347 2.85 28.87 8.07
C GLN A 347 4.02 27.99 7.59
N LEU A 348 3.76 27.00 6.72
CA LEU A 348 4.72 26.10 6.09
C LEU A 348 4.79 26.30 4.57
N ASP A 349 4.43 27.51 4.08
CA ASP A 349 4.41 27.80 2.64
C ASP A 349 5.81 27.77 2.01
N ASP A 350 6.85 28.01 2.80
CA ASP A 350 8.26 28.01 2.41
C ASP A 350 8.94 26.64 2.42
N LEU A 351 8.22 25.55 2.80
CA LEU A 351 8.81 24.21 2.78
C LEU A 351 9.38 23.84 1.41
N SER A 352 10.63 23.38 1.42
CA SER A 352 11.35 22.98 0.22
C SER A 352 11.10 21.51 -0.11
N PHE A 353 10.30 21.24 -1.14
CA PHE A 353 10.13 19.90 -1.70
C PHE A 353 11.24 19.63 -2.71
N ILE A 354 12.03 18.57 -2.51
CA ILE A 354 13.25 18.29 -3.28
C ILE A 354 13.07 17.21 -4.34
N GLN A 355 12.26 16.21 -4.06
CA GLN A 355 12.01 15.10 -4.98
C GLN A 355 10.52 14.78 -5.07
N PHE A 356 10.14 14.23 -6.23
CA PHE A 356 8.82 13.64 -6.43
C PHE A 356 8.95 12.37 -7.28
N TRP A 357 7.99 11.46 -7.13
CA TRP A 357 7.93 10.26 -7.96
C TRP A 357 6.49 9.77 -8.10
N PRO A 358 6.16 9.16 -9.25
CA PRO A 358 4.89 8.48 -9.43
C PRO A 358 4.92 7.11 -8.78
N GLY A 359 3.77 6.68 -8.27
CA GLY A 359 3.45 5.32 -7.90
C GLY A 359 2.26 4.82 -8.71
N GLN A 360 2.35 3.62 -9.27
CA GLN A 360 1.20 2.95 -9.86
C GLN A 360 0.77 1.83 -8.94
N ILE A 361 -0.53 1.68 -8.77
CA ILE A 361 -1.18 0.64 -7.99
C ILE A 361 -2.22 -0.06 -8.85
N ASP A 362 -2.38 -1.35 -8.63
CA ASP A 362 -3.50 -2.10 -9.17
C ASP A 362 -4.62 -2.15 -8.15
N VAL A 363 -5.80 -1.80 -8.60
CA VAL A 363 -7.02 -1.88 -7.80
C VAL A 363 -8.03 -2.76 -8.51
N THR A 364 -8.81 -3.49 -7.75
CA THR A 364 -9.97 -4.24 -8.25
C THR A 364 -11.19 -3.33 -8.31
N ARG A 365 -12.25 -3.78 -8.97
CA ARG A 365 -13.50 -3.02 -9.08
C ARG A 365 -14.14 -2.69 -7.74
N ASP A 366 -13.99 -3.56 -6.75
CA ASP A 366 -14.56 -3.39 -5.42
C ASP A 366 -13.54 -2.92 -4.38
N LEU A 367 -12.29 -2.65 -4.80
CA LEU A 367 -11.19 -2.19 -3.98
C LEU A 367 -10.72 -3.19 -2.90
N LEU A 368 -11.15 -4.45 -3.00
CA LEU A 368 -10.63 -5.54 -2.18
C LEU A 368 -9.62 -6.37 -2.99
N PRO A 369 -8.55 -6.88 -2.36
CA PRO A 369 -7.60 -7.73 -3.06
C PRO A 369 -8.23 -9.05 -3.53
N VAL A 370 -7.58 -9.69 -4.50
CA VAL A 370 -7.99 -10.99 -5.03
C VAL A 370 -6.83 -11.96 -4.99
N ILE A 371 -7.11 -13.17 -4.50
CA ILE A 371 -6.24 -14.32 -4.65
C ILE A 371 -6.93 -15.27 -5.64
N ALA A 372 -6.42 -15.26 -6.88
CA ALA A 372 -7.02 -16.01 -7.98
C ALA A 372 -6.30 -17.34 -8.21
N ARG A 373 -7.09 -18.37 -8.48
CA ARG A 373 -6.64 -19.69 -8.95
C ARG A 373 -7.22 -19.90 -10.36
N PRO A 374 -6.40 -19.76 -11.40
CA PRO A 374 -6.90 -19.96 -12.76
C PRO A 374 -7.26 -21.42 -13.02
N PRO A 375 -8.34 -21.71 -13.75
CA PRO A 375 -8.68 -23.06 -14.15
C PRO A 375 -7.54 -23.70 -14.96
N GLY A 376 -7.24 -24.96 -14.65
CA GLY A 376 -6.17 -25.72 -15.32
C GLY A 376 -4.74 -25.42 -14.82
N LEU A 377 -4.58 -24.49 -13.88
CA LEU A 377 -3.30 -24.16 -13.21
C LEU A 377 -3.50 -24.24 -11.69
N GLU A 378 -3.90 -25.39 -11.20
CA GLU A 378 -4.31 -25.59 -9.80
C GLU A 378 -3.20 -25.33 -8.78
N HIS A 379 -1.94 -25.43 -9.21
CA HIS A 379 -0.72 -25.18 -8.44
C HIS A 379 -0.28 -23.69 -8.49
N VAL A 380 -1.00 -22.82 -9.22
CA VAL A 380 -0.68 -21.39 -9.36
C VAL A 380 -1.66 -20.54 -8.55
N ARG A 381 -1.15 -19.53 -7.86
CA ARG A 381 -1.94 -18.48 -7.22
C ARG A 381 -1.48 -17.12 -7.70
N PHE A 382 -2.44 -16.29 -8.09
CA PHE A 382 -2.22 -14.88 -8.39
C PHE A 382 -2.70 -14.02 -7.23
N ILE A 383 -1.89 -13.07 -6.80
CA ILE A 383 -2.23 -12.08 -5.77
C ILE A 383 -2.32 -10.72 -6.46
N LEU A 384 -3.52 -10.16 -6.55
CA LEU A 384 -3.84 -8.97 -7.34
C LEU A 384 -4.58 -7.93 -6.51
N GLY A 385 -4.43 -6.64 -6.86
CA GLY A 385 -5.19 -5.54 -6.29
C GLY A 385 -4.92 -5.28 -4.80
N CYS A 386 -3.74 -5.62 -4.30
CA CYS A 386 -3.36 -5.35 -2.92
C CYS A 386 -2.89 -3.91 -2.78
N VAL A 387 -3.79 -3.00 -2.43
CA VAL A 387 -3.45 -1.62 -2.12
C VAL A 387 -3.10 -1.49 -0.64
N GLY A 388 -1.91 -0.95 -0.36
CA GLY A 388 -1.39 -0.83 1.00
C GLY A 388 -0.49 -1.99 1.43
N ILE A 389 0.54 -1.67 2.20
CA ILE A 389 1.53 -2.63 2.71
C ILE A 389 0.88 -3.71 3.58
N PRO A 390 -0.03 -3.38 4.52
CA PRO A 390 -0.69 -4.37 5.35
C PRO A 390 -1.49 -5.39 4.55
N TRP A 391 -2.25 -4.93 3.56
CA TRP A 391 -3.01 -5.80 2.67
C TRP A 391 -2.11 -6.76 1.88
N ALA A 392 -1.03 -6.22 1.28
CA ALA A 392 -0.06 -7.02 0.55
C ALA A 392 0.61 -8.08 1.44
N THR A 393 0.97 -7.69 2.68
CA THR A 393 1.55 -8.58 3.68
C THR A 393 0.58 -9.71 4.07
N PHE A 394 -0.66 -9.36 4.36
CA PHE A 394 -1.69 -10.34 4.71
C PHE A 394 -1.97 -11.29 3.55
N CYS A 395 -2.24 -10.78 2.35
CA CYS A 395 -2.59 -11.59 1.18
C CYS A 395 -1.48 -12.55 0.77
N GLY A 396 -0.22 -12.12 0.86
CA GLY A 396 0.93 -13.02 0.63
C GLY A 396 0.97 -14.19 1.59
N SER A 397 0.85 -13.92 2.88
CA SER A 397 0.79 -14.95 3.92
C SER A 397 -0.43 -15.86 3.76
N PHE A 398 -1.59 -15.28 3.50
CA PHE A 398 -2.83 -16.03 3.32
C PHE A 398 -2.77 -16.96 2.10
N ALA A 399 -2.27 -16.48 0.97
CA ALA A 399 -2.11 -17.30 -0.24
C ALA A 399 -1.16 -18.50 0.01
N ALA A 400 -0.04 -18.26 0.69
CA ALA A 400 0.90 -19.32 1.03
C ALA A 400 0.30 -20.36 1.99
N ARG A 401 -0.37 -19.92 3.05
CA ARG A 401 -1.04 -20.82 4.01
C ARG A 401 -2.14 -21.64 3.36
N ASN A 402 -2.83 -21.06 2.39
CA ASN A 402 -3.81 -21.78 1.57
C ASN A 402 -3.14 -22.92 0.79
N VAL A 403 -2.04 -22.66 0.10
CA VAL A 403 -1.26 -23.69 -0.63
C VAL A 403 -0.75 -24.77 0.32
N LEU A 404 -0.37 -24.41 1.54
CA LEU A 404 0.10 -25.35 2.55
C LEU A 404 -1.01 -26.16 3.23
N GLY A 405 -2.29 -25.91 2.92
CA GLY A 405 -3.41 -26.52 3.62
C GLY A 405 -3.56 -26.10 5.09
N GLU A 406 -2.96 -24.98 5.48
CA GLU A 406 -2.97 -24.43 6.86
C GLU A 406 -4.06 -23.37 7.08
N ALA A 407 -5.00 -23.23 6.16
CA ALA A 407 -6.15 -22.38 6.37
C ALA A 407 -7.08 -23.06 7.39
N ASP A 408 -6.93 -22.74 8.67
CA ASP A 408 -7.86 -23.08 9.73
C ASP A 408 -9.20 -22.34 9.55
N ASP A 409 -10.18 -22.63 10.39
CA ASP A 409 -11.52 -22.02 10.28
C ASP A 409 -11.48 -20.50 10.41
N ASP A 410 -10.50 -19.95 11.16
CA ASP A 410 -10.31 -18.52 11.30
C ASP A 410 -9.82 -17.85 10.00
N TYR A 411 -9.05 -18.57 9.18
CA TYR A 411 -8.62 -18.09 7.86
C TYR A 411 -9.62 -18.40 6.74
N ARG A 412 -10.47 -19.44 6.88
CA ARG A 412 -11.44 -19.82 5.84
C ARG A 412 -12.44 -18.73 5.51
N LYS A 413 -12.84 -17.90 6.51
CA LYS A 413 -13.73 -16.76 6.28
C LYS A 413 -13.23 -15.82 5.18
N TYR A 414 -11.91 -15.64 5.05
CA TYR A 414 -11.30 -14.73 4.07
C TYR A 414 -11.42 -15.20 2.62
N PHE A 415 -11.68 -16.49 2.36
CA PHE A 415 -11.96 -16.97 1.00
C PHE A 415 -13.20 -16.30 0.42
N ASN A 416 -14.21 -16.05 1.25
CA ASN A 416 -15.43 -15.39 0.82
C ASN A 416 -15.17 -13.96 0.31
N TYR A 417 -14.12 -13.30 0.84
CA TYR A 417 -13.81 -11.91 0.53
C TYR A 417 -12.74 -11.76 -0.55
N PHE A 418 -11.79 -12.70 -0.64
CA PHE A 418 -10.61 -12.54 -1.50
C PHE A 418 -10.51 -13.55 -2.65
N SER A 419 -11.45 -14.48 -2.77
CA SER A 419 -11.52 -15.36 -3.93
C SER A 419 -11.89 -14.59 -5.21
N ASN A 420 -11.37 -15.04 -6.36
CA ASN A 420 -11.80 -14.55 -7.67
C ASN A 420 -13.22 -14.99 -8.06
N GLU A 421 -13.81 -15.93 -7.33
CA GLU A 421 -15.19 -16.39 -7.51
C GLU A 421 -16.20 -15.52 -6.75
N ARG A 422 -15.73 -14.56 -5.93
CA ARG A 422 -16.63 -13.62 -5.27
C ARG A 422 -17.47 -12.83 -6.27
N HIS A 423 -18.68 -12.50 -5.90
CA HIS A 423 -19.54 -11.69 -6.74
C HIS A 423 -19.09 -10.22 -6.76
N PHE A 424 -18.59 -9.75 -7.90
CA PHE A 424 -18.31 -8.34 -8.10
C PHE A 424 -19.60 -7.56 -8.36
N VAL A 425 -19.74 -6.40 -7.76
CA VAL A 425 -20.95 -5.54 -7.81
C VAL A 425 -21.36 -5.16 -9.26
N LEU A 426 -20.40 -5.15 -10.19
CA LEU A 426 -20.64 -4.79 -11.58
C LEU A 426 -20.34 -5.96 -12.51
N PRO A 427 -21.18 -6.19 -13.55
CA PRO A 427 -20.94 -7.26 -14.51
C PRO A 427 -19.58 -7.15 -15.20
N SER A 428 -18.94 -8.30 -15.42
CA SER A 428 -17.74 -8.40 -16.25
C SER A 428 -18.04 -7.90 -17.67
N GLY A 429 -17.08 -7.19 -18.27
CA GLY A 429 -17.22 -6.66 -19.63
C GLY A 429 -17.87 -5.28 -19.75
N LEU A 430 -18.50 -4.74 -18.72
CA LEU A 430 -19.06 -3.38 -18.77
C LEU A 430 -17.95 -2.34 -19.01
N GLY A 431 -16.75 -2.58 -18.49
CA GLY A 431 -15.56 -1.76 -18.73
C GLY A 431 -15.11 -1.68 -20.19
N LYS A 432 -15.44 -2.71 -21.00
CA LYS A 432 -15.16 -2.69 -22.44
C LYS A 432 -16.08 -1.72 -23.19
N VAL A 433 -17.30 -1.51 -22.67
CA VAL A 433 -18.31 -0.65 -23.32
C VAL A 433 -18.14 0.82 -22.91
N ILE A 434 -17.96 1.11 -21.63
CA ILE A 434 -17.92 2.48 -21.12
C ILE A 434 -16.51 2.97 -20.78
N GLY A 435 -15.51 2.10 -20.88
CA GLY A 435 -14.12 2.38 -20.53
C GLY A 435 -13.84 2.18 -19.04
N LYS A 436 -12.69 1.54 -18.75
CA LYS A 436 -12.26 1.21 -17.38
C LYS A 436 -12.26 2.41 -16.42
N PRO A 437 -11.73 3.61 -16.79
CA PRO A 437 -11.71 4.78 -15.87
C PRO A 437 -13.09 5.27 -15.47
N LEU A 438 -14.02 5.30 -16.42
CA LEU A 438 -15.39 5.73 -16.16
C LEU A 438 -16.14 4.68 -15.31
N LEU A 439 -15.94 3.40 -15.61
CA LEU A 439 -16.50 2.31 -14.80
C LEU A 439 -16.02 2.38 -13.35
N PHE A 440 -14.71 2.56 -13.15
CA PHE A 440 -14.12 2.70 -11.82
C PHE A 440 -14.69 3.90 -11.06
N SER A 441 -14.78 5.06 -11.71
CA SER A 441 -15.35 6.26 -11.10
C SER A 441 -16.83 6.07 -10.73
N LEU A 442 -17.61 5.45 -11.60
CA LEU A 442 -19.02 5.12 -11.34
C LEU A 442 -19.15 4.08 -10.24
N ALA A 443 -18.37 2.99 -10.27
CA ALA A 443 -18.38 1.96 -9.24
C ALA A 443 -18.11 2.53 -7.85
N ASN A 444 -17.12 3.41 -7.73
CA ASN A 444 -16.78 4.03 -6.44
C ASN A 444 -17.75 5.11 -6.01
N SER A 445 -18.36 5.85 -6.95
CA SER A 445 -19.44 6.78 -6.65
C SER A 445 -20.74 6.05 -6.27
N TRP A 446 -21.06 4.97 -6.97
CA TRP A 446 -22.25 4.14 -6.72
C TRP A 446 -22.11 3.26 -5.48
N ALA A 447 -20.94 2.81 -5.15
CA ALA A 447 -20.69 2.05 -3.92
C ALA A 447 -21.05 2.81 -2.65
N LYS A 448 -21.22 4.12 -2.74
CA LYS A 448 -21.86 4.90 -1.66
C LYS A 448 -23.36 4.60 -1.48
N PHE A 449 -24.01 3.95 -2.43
CA PHE A 449 -25.46 3.76 -2.46
C PHE A 449 -25.95 2.31 -2.43
N TYR A 450 -25.06 1.31 -2.51
CA TYR A 450 -25.45 -0.10 -2.51
C TYR A 450 -25.08 -0.81 -1.22
N GLN A 451 -26.09 -1.35 -0.54
CA GLN A 451 -25.90 -2.52 0.33
C GLN A 451 -25.77 -3.75 -0.57
N VAL A 452 -24.62 -4.37 -0.57
CA VAL A 452 -24.42 -5.64 -1.29
C VAL A 452 -24.70 -6.76 -0.30
N ASP A 453 -25.85 -7.38 -0.44
CA ASP A 453 -26.32 -8.47 0.44
C ASP A 453 -25.52 -9.79 0.29
N THR A 454 -24.47 -9.85 -0.51
CA THR A 454 -23.87 -11.15 -0.82
C THR A 454 -22.37 -11.09 -1.15
N LEU A 455 -21.54 -11.15 -0.13
CA LEU A 455 -20.24 -11.78 -0.20
C LEU A 455 -20.36 -13.26 0.19
N ARG A 456 -21.17 -14.04 -0.48
CA ARG A 456 -21.17 -15.49 -0.30
C ARG A 456 -20.57 -16.10 -1.57
N ALA A 457 -19.37 -16.66 -1.44
CA ALA A 457 -18.89 -17.62 -2.42
C ALA A 457 -19.95 -18.75 -2.52
N PRO A 458 -20.26 -19.28 -3.71
CA PRO A 458 -21.12 -20.43 -3.84
C PRO A 458 -20.67 -21.53 -2.88
N ALA A 459 -21.62 -22.20 -2.21
CA ALA A 459 -21.32 -23.25 -1.22
C ALA A 459 -20.46 -24.41 -1.80
N GLU A 460 -20.34 -24.52 -3.09
CA GLU A 460 -19.50 -25.47 -3.81
C GLU A 460 -18.01 -25.09 -3.81
N ALA A 461 -17.67 -23.80 -3.84
CA ALA A 461 -16.28 -23.33 -3.78
C ALA A 461 -15.62 -23.62 -2.41
N GLN A 462 -16.40 -23.81 -1.34
CA GLN A 462 -15.89 -24.14 -0.02
C GLN A 462 -15.44 -25.61 0.13
N LYS A 463 -15.74 -26.47 -0.84
CA LYS A 463 -15.41 -27.91 -0.80
C LYS A 463 -14.10 -28.28 -1.47
N GLU A 464 -13.49 -27.38 -2.24
CA GLU A 464 -12.30 -27.63 -3.05
C GLU A 464 -11.02 -26.91 -2.57
N PHE A 465 -11.03 -26.35 -1.35
CA PHE A 465 -9.86 -25.71 -0.77
C PHE A 465 -9.29 -26.49 0.40
#